data_3227d508af05db9609067aa6290fe15d
#
_entry.id   3227d508af05db9609067aa6290fe15d
#
_cell.length_a   1.000
_cell.length_b   1.000
_cell.length_c   1.000
_cell.angle_alpha   90.00
_cell.angle_beta   90.00
_cell.angle_gamma   90.00
#
_symmetry.space_group_name_H-M   'P 1'
#
loop_
_entity.id
_entity.type
_entity.pdbx_description
1 polymer ?
#
loop_
_entity_poly.entity_id
_entity_poly.type
_entity_poly.pdbx_seq_one_letter_code
_entity_poly.pdbx_strand_id
1 'polypeptide(L)'
;VLDILPEFDTRLCQVGALLISYRARFYEGLGKAAANYHGHFSGGVEDFTLEYKTVSTVKDPFAPTAELFDRLMEHLESHRRAELETAQCLTGPHKDDFEVCLSGINLKSYGSQGQTRTAAISLKLAQRELMGRESGEIPVLLLDDVLSELDPGRQDFVLNQISAGQVFITCCEPGQFTKLGKTTEIYKGAVRE
;
A
#
# COMPACT_ATOMS: atom_id res chain seq x y z
N VAL A 1 23.41 -1.69 -29.89
CA VAL A 1 22.42 -1.59 -28.82
C VAL A 1 22.84 -2.38 -27.60
N LEU A 2 23.38 -3.61 -27.76
CA LEU A 2 23.82 -4.44 -26.62
C LEU A 2 25.02 -3.86 -25.87
N ASP A 3 25.85 -3.07 -26.53
CA ASP A 3 27.08 -2.50 -25.96
C ASP A 3 26.81 -1.43 -24.88
N ILE A 4 25.62 -0.85 -24.87
CA ILE A 4 25.22 0.18 -23.89
C ILE A 4 24.44 -0.39 -22.69
N LEU A 5 24.03 -1.67 -22.75
CA LEU A 5 23.29 -2.31 -21.66
C LEU A 5 24.00 -2.25 -20.31
N PRO A 6 25.32 -2.48 -20.19
CA PRO A 6 26.01 -2.46 -18.90
C PRO A 6 25.91 -1.12 -18.17
N GLU A 7 25.86 -0.01 -18.93
CA GLU A 7 25.71 1.32 -18.35
C GLU A 7 24.29 1.52 -17.77
N PHE A 8 23.26 1.10 -18.52
CA PHE A 8 21.86 1.14 -18.05
C PHE A 8 21.66 0.21 -16.86
N ASP A 9 22.23 -0.99 -16.87
CA ASP A 9 22.18 -1.96 -15.79
C ASP A 9 22.76 -1.40 -14.49
N THR A 10 23.96 -0.82 -14.59
CA THR A 10 24.61 -0.16 -13.45
C THR A 10 23.73 0.95 -12.90
N ARG A 11 23.17 1.78 -13.77
CA ARG A 11 22.29 2.90 -13.34
C ARG A 11 20.99 2.40 -12.72
N LEU A 12 20.37 1.38 -13.32
CA LEU A 12 19.18 0.73 -12.79
C LEU A 12 19.42 0.20 -11.37
N CYS A 13 20.52 -0.52 -11.16
CA CYS A 13 20.85 -1.08 -9.85
C CYS A 13 21.22 0.00 -8.82
N GLN A 14 21.92 1.08 -9.22
CA GLN A 14 22.21 2.20 -8.33
C GLN A 14 20.95 2.89 -7.81
N VAL A 15 20.05 3.29 -8.74
CA VAL A 15 18.79 3.95 -8.38
C VAL A 15 17.84 2.96 -7.70
N GLY A 16 17.84 1.70 -8.15
CA GLY A 16 17.05 0.63 -7.57
C GLY A 16 17.38 0.36 -6.11
N ALA A 17 18.68 0.30 -5.77
CA ALA A 17 19.12 0.11 -4.39
C ALA A 17 18.65 1.24 -3.46
N LEU A 18 18.73 2.49 -3.92
CA LEU A 18 18.20 3.63 -3.18
C LEU A 18 16.70 3.52 -2.97
N LEU A 19 15.95 3.21 -4.03
CA LEU A 19 14.49 3.11 -3.98
C LEU A 19 14.03 1.97 -3.07
N ILE A 20 14.70 0.81 -3.11
CA ILE A 20 14.44 -0.32 -2.19
C ILE A 20 14.63 0.13 -0.74
N SER A 21 15.74 0.81 -0.42
CA SER A 21 16.00 1.31 0.93
C SER A 21 14.92 2.29 1.43
N TYR A 22 14.44 3.20 0.58
CA TYR A 22 13.34 4.11 0.93
C TYR A 22 12.02 3.36 1.11
N ARG A 23 11.68 2.45 0.21
CA ARG A 23 10.46 1.66 0.28
C ARG A 23 10.43 0.77 1.51
N ALA A 24 11.52 0.10 1.84
CA ALA A 24 11.61 -0.76 3.02
C ALA A 24 11.23 0.01 4.30
N ARG A 25 11.80 1.21 4.49
CA ARG A 25 11.49 2.06 5.64
C ARG A 25 10.05 2.56 5.63
N PHE A 26 9.54 2.95 4.45
CA PHE A 26 8.15 3.38 4.31
C PHE A 26 7.18 2.24 4.65
N TYR A 27 7.40 1.04 4.11
CA TYR A 27 6.53 -0.12 4.38
C TYR A 27 6.62 -0.59 5.83
N GLU A 28 7.77 -0.47 6.48
CA GLU A 28 7.89 -0.74 7.92
C GLU A 28 7.00 0.22 8.74
N GLY A 29 7.08 1.51 8.47
CA GLY A 29 6.23 2.51 9.12
C GLY A 29 4.75 2.32 8.83
N LEU A 30 4.43 2.04 7.55
CA LEU A 30 3.07 1.77 7.09
C LEU A 30 2.48 0.52 7.77
N GLY A 31 3.26 -0.55 7.88
CA GLY A 31 2.85 -1.79 8.54
C GLY A 31 2.52 -1.58 10.01
N LYS A 32 3.37 -0.86 10.74
CA LYS A 32 3.13 -0.53 12.16
C LYS A 32 1.85 0.30 12.35
N ALA A 33 1.65 1.33 11.53
CA ALA A 33 0.44 2.16 11.60
C ALA A 33 -0.81 1.37 11.17
N ALA A 34 -0.73 0.58 10.11
CA ALA A 34 -1.84 -0.24 9.63
C ALA A 34 -2.24 -1.32 10.65
N ALA A 35 -1.28 -1.94 11.32
CA ALA A 35 -1.53 -2.90 12.39
C ALA A 35 -2.35 -2.29 13.54
N ASN A 36 -2.04 -1.03 13.90
CA ASN A 36 -2.81 -0.31 14.92
C ASN A 36 -4.27 -0.10 14.49
N TYR A 37 -4.51 0.38 13.25
CA TYR A 37 -5.88 0.54 12.73
C TYR A 37 -6.61 -0.80 12.62
N HIS A 38 -5.93 -1.84 12.11
CA HIS A 38 -6.52 -3.17 11.97
C HIS A 38 -6.87 -3.80 13.32
N GLY A 39 -6.04 -3.60 14.34
CA GLY A 39 -6.31 -4.04 15.70
C GLY A 39 -7.64 -3.48 16.24
N HIS A 40 -7.95 -2.22 15.94
CA HIS A 40 -9.25 -1.64 16.30
C HIS A 40 -10.42 -2.28 15.53
N PHE A 41 -10.24 -2.59 14.25
CA PHE A 41 -11.28 -3.26 13.46
C PHE A 41 -11.55 -4.70 13.90
N SER A 42 -10.51 -5.43 14.26
CA SER A 42 -10.59 -6.84 14.65
C SER A 42 -10.83 -7.05 16.15
N GLY A 43 -10.87 -5.98 16.94
CA GLY A 43 -10.90 -6.08 18.40
C GLY A 43 -9.63 -6.71 18.98
N GLY A 44 -8.50 -6.62 18.27
CA GLY A 44 -7.22 -7.17 18.67
C GLY A 44 -7.07 -8.68 18.44
N VAL A 45 -8.02 -9.32 17.75
CA VAL A 45 -8.01 -10.78 17.53
C VAL A 45 -7.07 -11.18 16.38
N GLU A 46 -6.87 -10.30 15.38
CA GLU A 46 -6.07 -10.57 14.21
C GLU A 46 -4.75 -9.78 14.29
N ASP A 47 -3.63 -10.49 14.18
CA ASP A 47 -2.30 -9.89 14.10
C ASP A 47 -2.00 -9.51 12.64
N PHE A 48 -1.90 -8.19 12.38
CA PHE A 48 -1.65 -7.65 11.05
C PHE A 48 -0.16 -7.46 10.81
N THR A 49 0.36 -8.06 9.75
CA THR A 49 1.74 -7.83 9.30
C THR A 49 1.78 -7.40 7.84
N LEU A 50 2.72 -6.51 7.53
CA LEU A 50 3.01 -6.01 6.18
C LEU A 50 4.48 -6.26 5.88
N GLU A 51 4.77 -7.04 4.86
CA GLU A 51 6.12 -7.36 4.44
C GLU A 51 6.39 -6.82 3.04
N TYR A 52 7.44 -6.02 2.91
CA TYR A 52 7.92 -5.54 1.62
C TYR A 52 8.69 -6.64 0.91
N LYS A 53 8.37 -6.88 -0.36
CA LYS A 53 8.99 -7.87 -1.23
C LYS A 53 9.70 -7.20 -2.39
N THR A 54 10.89 -7.66 -2.67
CA THR A 54 11.70 -7.24 -3.82
C THR A 54 12.33 -8.46 -4.49
N VAL A 55 13.27 -8.27 -5.39
CA VAL A 55 13.92 -9.37 -6.12
C VAL A 55 14.57 -10.39 -5.17
N SER A 56 14.58 -11.65 -5.57
CA SER A 56 14.89 -12.81 -4.70
C SER A 56 16.31 -12.83 -4.11
N THR A 57 17.25 -12.11 -4.71
CA THR A 57 18.64 -12.01 -4.21
C THR A 57 18.77 -11.04 -3.04
N VAL A 58 17.86 -10.06 -2.91
CA VAL A 58 17.79 -9.15 -1.77
C VAL A 58 17.06 -9.85 -0.62
N LYS A 59 17.83 -10.32 0.37
CA LYS A 59 17.28 -11.00 1.56
C LYS A 59 16.90 -10.04 2.67
N ASP A 60 17.65 -8.95 2.81
CA ASP A 60 17.40 -7.89 3.76
C ASP A 60 17.26 -6.55 3.00
N PRO A 61 16.05 -6.01 2.85
CA PRO A 61 15.84 -4.72 2.18
C PRO A 61 16.32 -3.52 3.01
N PHE A 62 16.72 -3.73 4.28
CA PHE A 62 17.30 -2.71 5.14
C PHE A 62 18.84 -2.69 5.09
N ALA A 63 19.47 -3.61 4.34
CA ALA A 63 20.91 -3.64 4.15
C ALA A 63 21.43 -2.30 3.57
N PRO A 64 22.72 -2.01 3.73
CA PRO A 64 23.35 -0.84 3.12
C PRO A 64 23.10 -0.78 1.60
N THR A 65 22.93 0.41 1.04
CA THR A 65 22.65 0.58 -0.40
C THR A 65 23.72 -0.02 -1.31
N ALA A 66 24.96 -0.10 -0.87
CA ALA A 66 26.03 -0.77 -1.60
C ALA A 66 25.76 -2.28 -1.70
N GLU A 67 25.33 -2.93 -0.61
CA GLU A 67 24.96 -4.34 -0.63
C GLU A 67 23.70 -4.59 -1.47
N LEU A 68 22.69 -3.72 -1.35
CA LEU A 68 21.49 -3.80 -2.20
C LEU A 68 21.84 -3.68 -3.69
N PHE A 69 22.81 -2.81 -4.05
CA PHE A 69 23.31 -2.68 -5.40
C PHE A 69 23.93 -4.01 -5.88
N ASP A 70 24.83 -4.60 -5.08
CA ASP A 70 25.49 -5.87 -5.43
C ASP A 70 24.47 -7.00 -5.63
N ARG A 71 23.43 -7.07 -4.77
CA ARG A 71 22.35 -8.05 -4.89
C ARG A 71 21.48 -7.84 -6.13
N LEU A 72 21.22 -6.60 -6.51
CA LEU A 72 20.52 -6.29 -7.76
C LEU A 72 21.36 -6.67 -8.98
N MET A 73 22.66 -6.42 -8.97
CA MET A 73 23.57 -6.83 -10.04
C MET A 73 23.62 -8.36 -10.17
N GLU A 74 23.72 -9.09 -9.05
CA GLU A 74 23.66 -10.55 -9.01
C GLU A 74 22.35 -11.09 -9.63
N HIS A 75 21.20 -10.47 -9.28
CA HIS A 75 19.91 -10.85 -9.84
C HIS A 75 19.87 -10.62 -11.35
N LEU A 76 20.34 -9.47 -11.80
CA LEU A 76 20.37 -9.08 -13.19
C LEU A 76 21.25 -10.02 -14.02
N GLU A 77 22.45 -10.36 -13.55
CA GLU A 77 23.35 -11.31 -14.22
C GLU A 77 22.71 -12.69 -14.34
N SER A 78 22.07 -13.18 -13.27
CA SER A 78 21.41 -14.49 -13.27
C SER A 78 20.19 -14.57 -14.20
N HIS A 79 19.52 -13.44 -14.48
CA HIS A 79 18.35 -13.36 -15.33
C HIS A 79 18.62 -12.79 -16.73
N ARG A 80 19.88 -12.44 -17.04
CA ARG A 80 20.28 -11.81 -18.31
C ARG A 80 19.75 -12.53 -19.54
N ARG A 81 19.89 -13.84 -19.57
CA ARG A 81 19.42 -14.64 -20.70
C ARG A 81 17.91 -14.55 -20.88
N ALA A 82 17.16 -14.68 -19.80
CA ALA A 82 15.70 -14.60 -19.84
C ALA A 82 15.22 -13.19 -20.23
N GLU A 83 15.89 -12.12 -19.77
CA GLU A 83 15.60 -10.75 -20.16
C GLU A 83 15.80 -10.53 -21.66
N LEU A 84 16.88 -11.05 -22.23
CA LEU A 84 17.15 -10.95 -23.67
C LEU A 84 16.17 -11.77 -24.51
N GLU A 85 15.80 -12.98 -24.06
CA GLU A 85 14.84 -13.85 -24.75
C GLU A 85 13.41 -13.26 -24.72
N THR A 86 13.01 -12.65 -23.58
CA THR A 86 11.64 -12.09 -23.41
C THR A 86 11.51 -10.62 -23.78
N ALA A 87 12.62 -9.93 -23.99
CA ALA A 87 12.68 -8.47 -24.14
C ALA A 87 12.01 -7.72 -22.96
N GLN A 88 12.09 -8.28 -21.75
CA GLN A 88 11.53 -7.69 -20.53
C GLN A 88 12.62 -7.55 -19.47
N CYS A 89 12.62 -6.41 -18.77
CA CYS A 89 13.47 -6.24 -17.60
C CYS A 89 12.86 -7.01 -16.42
N LEU A 90 13.59 -7.97 -15.87
CA LEU A 90 13.17 -8.81 -14.75
C LEU A 90 13.75 -8.35 -13.42
N THR A 91 14.71 -7.43 -13.44
CA THR A 91 15.44 -6.92 -12.29
C THR A 91 15.09 -5.46 -12.01
N GLY A 92 14.86 -5.13 -10.75
CA GLY A 92 14.69 -3.75 -10.31
C GLY A 92 13.39 -3.50 -9.54
N PRO A 93 13.25 -2.29 -8.98
CA PRO A 93 12.17 -1.93 -8.06
C PRO A 93 10.76 -1.87 -8.70
N HIS A 94 10.64 -2.01 -10.01
CA HIS A 94 9.36 -2.20 -10.70
C HIS A 94 8.80 -3.63 -10.52
N LYS A 95 9.59 -4.54 -9.98
CA LYS A 95 9.17 -5.90 -9.60
C LYS A 95 8.80 -6.02 -8.13
N ASP A 96 8.95 -4.92 -7.37
CA ASP A 96 8.60 -4.93 -5.96
C ASP A 96 7.10 -5.10 -5.75
N ASP A 97 6.75 -5.78 -4.68
CA ASP A 97 5.37 -5.98 -4.20
C ASP A 97 5.37 -5.87 -2.67
N PHE A 98 4.24 -6.06 -2.06
CA PHE A 98 4.12 -6.24 -0.61
C PHE A 98 3.12 -7.34 -0.31
N GLU A 99 3.32 -8.00 0.82
CA GLU A 99 2.42 -9.01 1.33
C GLU A 99 1.79 -8.57 2.63
N VAL A 100 0.48 -8.77 2.73
CA VAL A 100 -0.27 -8.57 3.97
C VAL A 100 -0.67 -9.94 4.50
N CYS A 101 -0.34 -10.20 5.78
CA CYS A 101 -0.81 -11.38 6.47
C CYS A 101 -1.62 -10.99 7.71
N LEU A 102 -2.65 -11.77 7.99
CA LEU A 102 -3.40 -11.73 9.23
C LEU A 102 -3.15 -13.02 10.00
N SER A 103 -2.59 -12.90 11.22
CA SER A 103 -2.21 -14.06 12.04
C SER A 103 -1.42 -15.12 11.25
N GLY A 104 -0.49 -14.67 10.40
CA GLY A 104 0.37 -15.51 9.57
C GLY A 104 -0.27 -16.04 8.28
N ILE A 105 -1.54 -15.73 8.00
CA ILE A 105 -2.25 -16.16 6.78
C ILE A 105 -2.18 -15.05 5.74
N ASN A 106 -1.61 -15.35 4.56
CA ASN A 106 -1.51 -14.40 3.46
C ASN A 106 -2.90 -14.02 2.92
N LEU A 107 -3.24 -12.73 2.97
CA LEU A 107 -4.55 -12.21 2.57
C LEU A 107 -4.86 -12.37 1.07
N LYS A 108 -3.85 -12.23 0.22
CA LYS A 108 -4.00 -12.35 -1.23
C LYS A 108 -4.47 -13.74 -1.65
N SER A 109 -4.05 -14.77 -0.91
CA SER A 109 -4.34 -16.17 -1.25
C SER A 109 -5.52 -16.75 -0.46
N TYR A 110 -5.71 -16.32 0.79
CA TYR A 110 -6.62 -17.00 1.72
C TYR A 110 -7.52 -16.04 2.51
N GLY A 111 -7.44 -14.73 2.27
CA GLY A 111 -8.24 -13.74 2.98
C GLY A 111 -9.72 -13.80 2.62
N SER A 112 -10.60 -13.68 3.60
CA SER A 112 -12.02 -13.43 3.34
C SER A 112 -12.22 -12.02 2.76
N GLN A 113 -13.34 -11.78 2.08
CA GLN A 113 -13.66 -10.44 1.55
C GLN A 113 -13.65 -9.38 2.64
N GLY A 114 -14.23 -9.68 3.81
CA GLY A 114 -14.27 -8.75 4.94
C GLY A 114 -12.87 -8.43 5.49
N GLN A 115 -12.00 -9.44 5.61
CA GLN A 115 -10.61 -9.26 6.02
C GLN A 115 -9.81 -8.41 5.04
N THR A 116 -9.93 -8.71 3.75
CA THR A 116 -9.23 -7.96 2.69
C THR A 116 -9.66 -6.49 2.66
N ARG A 117 -10.96 -6.21 2.79
CA ARG A 117 -11.49 -4.84 2.85
C ARG A 117 -11.02 -4.09 4.09
N THR A 118 -11.11 -4.72 5.25
CA THR A 118 -10.67 -4.12 6.51
C THR A 118 -9.16 -3.81 6.48
N ALA A 119 -8.35 -4.72 5.95
CA ALA A 119 -6.93 -4.52 5.78
C ALA A 119 -6.62 -3.37 4.80
N ALA A 120 -7.35 -3.28 3.68
CA ALA A 120 -7.19 -2.19 2.71
C ALA A 120 -7.52 -0.82 3.32
N ILE A 121 -8.59 -0.73 4.12
CA ILE A 121 -8.94 0.51 4.83
C ILE A 121 -7.88 0.85 5.87
N SER A 122 -7.40 -0.13 6.64
CA SER A 122 -6.32 0.05 7.61
C SER A 122 -5.06 0.62 6.96
N LEU A 123 -4.66 0.10 5.80
CA LEU A 123 -3.55 0.62 5.00
C LEU A 123 -3.80 2.06 4.51
N LYS A 124 -5.01 2.38 4.06
CA LYS A 124 -5.36 3.74 3.59
C LYS A 124 -5.34 4.77 4.71
N LEU A 125 -5.88 4.43 5.88
CA LEU A 125 -5.82 5.30 7.05
C LEU A 125 -4.38 5.50 7.54
N ALA A 126 -3.60 4.43 7.59
CA ALA A 126 -2.18 4.48 7.94
C ALA A 126 -1.37 5.33 6.94
N GLN A 127 -1.60 5.16 5.64
CA GLN A 127 -0.97 5.97 4.60
C GLN A 127 -1.29 7.46 4.78
N ARG A 128 -2.57 7.79 5.02
CA ARG A 128 -3.00 9.18 5.28
C ARG A 128 -2.29 9.78 6.48
N GLU A 129 -2.18 9.01 7.56
CA GLU A 129 -1.51 9.43 8.79
C GLU A 129 -0.02 9.71 8.54
N LEU A 130 0.71 8.78 7.90
CA LEU A 130 2.13 8.94 7.60
C LEU A 130 2.38 10.14 6.70
N MET A 131 1.60 10.29 5.62
CA MET A 131 1.72 11.44 4.72
C MET A 131 1.44 12.77 5.44
N GLY A 132 0.44 12.79 6.33
CA GLY A 132 0.12 13.97 7.13
C GLY A 132 1.25 14.34 8.12
N ARG A 133 1.90 13.34 8.72
CA ARG A 133 3.05 13.55 9.61
C ARG A 133 4.25 14.11 8.86
N GLU A 134 4.49 13.63 7.65
CA GLU A 134 5.66 14.01 6.85
C GLU A 134 5.50 15.39 6.18
N SER A 135 4.32 15.66 5.62
CA SER A 135 4.04 16.93 4.93
C SER A 135 3.60 18.07 5.85
N GLY A 136 3.17 17.77 7.09
CA GLY A 136 2.52 18.71 7.99
C GLY A 136 1.08 19.08 7.58
N GLU A 137 0.56 18.53 6.49
CA GLU A 137 -0.80 18.77 5.99
C GLU A 137 -1.58 17.46 5.93
N ILE A 138 -2.83 17.50 6.38
CA ILE A 138 -3.67 16.30 6.36
C ILE A 138 -4.18 16.07 4.93
N PRO A 139 -3.83 14.93 4.28
CA PRO A 139 -4.28 14.63 2.93
C PRO A 139 -5.80 14.52 2.83
N VAL A 140 -6.35 14.90 1.68
CA VAL A 140 -7.75 14.63 1.33
C VAL A 140 -7.97 13.12 1.26
N LEU A 141 -9.01 12.63 1.93
CA LEU A 141 -9.39 11.22 1.91
C LEU A 141 -10.59 11.02 0.98
N LEU A 142 -10.45 10.07 0.07
CA LEU A 142 -11.54 9.66 -0.83
C LEU A 142 -11.94 8.23 -0.47
N LEU A 143 -13.21 8.04 -0.09
CA LEU A 143 -13.80 6.74 0.22
C LEU A 143 -14.95 6.47 -0.77
N ASP A 144 -14.67 5.65 -1.78
CA ASP A 144 -15.62 5.34 -2.84
C ASP A 144 -16.33 4.02 -2.54
N ASP A 145 -17.61 4.12 -2.15
CA ASP A 145 -18.53 3.02 -1.78
C ASP A 145 -17.99 2.05 -0.70
N VAL A 146 -16.96 2.47 0.05
CA VAL A 146 -16.26 1.61 1.01
C VAL A 146 -17.12 1.31 2.23
N LEU A 147 -17.91 2.29 2.67
CA LEU A 147 -18.67 2.20 3.92
C LEU A 147 -19.90 1.29 3.81
N SER A 148 -20.54 1.20 2.63
CA SER A 148 -21.68 0.31 2.40
C SER A 148 -21.39 -1.18 2.65
N GLU A 149 -20.11 -1.54 2.54
CA GLU A 149 -19.65 -2.92 2.67
C GLU A 149 -19.16 -3.29 4.09
N LEU A 150 -19.22 -2.34 5.02
CA LEU A 150 -18.80 -2.52 6.40
C LEU A 150 -20.03 -2.71 7.33
N ASP A 151 -19.84 -3.50 8.37
CA ASP A 151 -20.80 -3.51 9.49
C ASP A 151 -20.81 -2.17 10.24
N PRO A 152 -21.90 -1.86 10.99
CA PRO A 152 -22.05 -0.58 11.66
C PRO A 152 -20.90 -0.22 12.60
N GLY A 153 -20.33 -1.18 13.33
CA GLY A 153 -19.23 -0.93 14.25
C GLY A 153 -17.95 -0.49 13.53
N ARG A 154 -17.64 -1.10 12.39
CA ARG A 154 -16.52 -0.72 11.55
C ARG A 154 -16.75 0.62 10.84
N GLN A 155 -17.99 0.89 10.41
CA GLN A 155 -18.35 2.20 9.87
C GLN A 155 -18.11 3.31 10.89
N ASP A 156 -18.61 3.15 12.11
CA ASP A 156 -18.43 4.12 13.19
C ASP A 156 -16.95 4.35 13.52
N PHE A 157 -16.14 3.28 13.52
CA PHE A 157 -14.71 3.42 13.72
C PHE A 157 -14.05 4.27 12.61
N VAL A 158 -14.29 3.95 11.33
CA VAL A 158 -13.73 4.73 10.20
C VAL A 158 -14.15 6.20 10.32
N LEU A 159 -15.43 6.46 10.57
CA LEU A 159 -15.96 7.82 10.66
C LEU A 159 -15.36 8.62 11.81
N ASN A 160 -15.05 7.98 12.93
CA ASN A 160 -14.35 8.61 14.05
C ASN A 160 -12.88 8.95 13.72
N GLN A 161 -12.21 8.16 12.85
CA GLN A 161 -10.82 8.42 12.43
C GLN A 161 -10.71 9.55 11.39
N ILE A 162 -11.80 9.91 10.73
CA ILE A 162 -11.80 10.93 9.66
C ILE A 162 -12.29 12.32 10.12
N SER A 163 -12.31 12.57 11.42
CA SER A 163 -12.77 13.83 12.00
C SER A 163 -11.94 15.06 11.62
N ALA A 164 -10.71 14.86 11.15
CA ALA A 164 -9.81 15.93 10.72
C ALA A 164 -9.56 15.91 9.21
N GLY A 165 -9.40 17.11 8.61
CA GLY A 165 -9.14 17.29 7.19
C GLY A 165 -10.39 17.14 6.30
N GLN A 166 -10.18 17.18 4.99
CA GLN A 166 -11.26 17.05 4.02
C GLN A 166 -11.46 15.58 3.63
N VAL A 167 -12.72 15.14 3.62
CA VAL A 167 -13.08 13.77 3.26
C VAL A 167 -14.27 13.79 2.29
N PHE A 168 -14.19 12.99 1.24
CA PHE A 168 -15.29 12.71 0.34
C PHE A 168 -15.68 11.25 0.46
N ILE A 169 -16.97 11.00 0.67
CA ILE A 169 -17.50 9.65 0.80
C ILE A 169 -18.62 9.51 -0.24
N THR A 170 -18.53 8.49 -1.09
CA THR A 170 -19.65 8.10 -1.95
C THR A 170 -20.38 6.92 -1.33
N CYS A 171 -21.70 6.90 -1.43
CA CYS A 171 -22.56 5.80 -0.98
C CYS A 171 -23.85 5.75 -1.78
N CYS A 172 -24.44 4.57 -1.90
CA CYS A 172 -25.74 4.39 -2.56
C CYS A 172 -26.91 4.71 -1.64
N GLU A 173 -26.74 4.57 -0.32
CA GLU A 173 -27.78 4.79 0.68
C GLU A 173 -27.37 5.92 1.67
N PRO A 174 -27.92 7.13 1.54
CA PRO A 174 -27.49 8.27 2.32
C PRO A 174 -27.87 8.23 3.80
N GLY A 175 -28.83 7.38 4.20
CA GLY A 175 -29.56 7.46 5.47
C GLY A 175 -28.72 7.51 6.76
N GLN A 176 -27.56 6.89 6.81
CA GLN A 176 -26.71 6.85 8.01
C GLN A 176 -25.66 7.97 8.04
N PHE A 177 -25.27 8.50 6.89
CA PHE A 177 -24.12 9.40 6.76
C PHE A 177 -24.49 10.89 6.67
N THR A 178 -25.78 11.22 6.53
CA THR A 178 -26.28 12.60 6.42
C THR A 178 -25.95 13.49 7.62
N LYS A 179 -25.67 12.90 8.78
CA LYS A 179 -25.32 13.62 10.00
C LYS A 179 -23.84 14.05 10.07
N LEU A 180 -22.98 13.55 9.17
CA LEU A 180 -21.53 13.72 9.25
C LEU A 180 -21.01 14.94 8.50
N GLY A 181 -21.79 15.51 7.61
CA GLY A 181 -21.37 16.65 6.80
C GLY A 181 -22.38 17.07 5.75
N LYS A 182 -21.92 17.87 4.79
CA LYS A 182 -22.72 18.30 3.66
C LYS A 182 -22.97 17.11 2.72
N THR A 183 -24.22 16.77 2.53
CA THR A 183 -24.65 15.73 1.58
C THR A 183 -25.02 16.36 0.24
N THR A 184 -24.58 15.73 -0.84
CA THR A 184 -24.90 16.12 -2.21
C THR A 184 -25.45 14.89 -2.92
N GLU A 185 -26.70 14.97 -3.39
CA GLU A 185 -27.33 13.89 -4.15
C GLU A 185 -26.98 14.02 -5.64
N ILE A 186 -26.58 12.92 -6.27
CA ILE A 186 -26.33 12.84 -7.70
C ILE A 186 -27.39 11.94 -8.33
N TYR A 187 -28.20 12.51 -9.23
CA TYR A 187 -29.25 11.80 -9.95
C TYR A 187 -29.06 11.96 -11.45
N LYS A 188 -28.98 10.85 -12.19
CA LYS A 188 -28.76 10.83 -13.66
C LYS A 188 -27.56 11.67 -14.12
N GLY A 189 -26.46 11.68 -13.34
CA GLY A 189 -25.24 12.42 -13.66
C GLY A 189 -25.27 13.91 -13.32
N ALA A 190 -26.33 14.42 -12.68
CA ALA A 190 -26.45 15.81 -12.26
C ALA A 190 -26.60 15.91 -10.74
N VAL A 191 -26.10 17.01 -10.18
CA VAL A 191 -26.35 17.37 -8.78
C VAL A 191 -27.83 17.71 -8.60
N ARG A 192 -28.44 17.08 -7.60
CA ARG A 192 -29.82 17.37 -7.21
C ARG A 192 -29.79 18.35 -6.03
N GLU A 193 -30.38 19.51 -6.21
CA GLU A 193 -30.60 20.52 -5.16
C GLU A 193 -31.73 20.12 -4.20
#